data_d380edbf24df77e298ea7f796666a5a0
#
_entry.id   d380edbf24df77e298ea7f796666a5a0
#
_cell.length_a   1.000
_cell.length_b   1.000
_cell.length_c   1.000
_cell.angle_alpha   90.00
_cell.angle_beta   90.00
_cell.angle_gamma   90.00
#
_symmetry.space_group_name_H-M   'P 1'
#
loop_
_entity.id
_entity.type
_entity.pdbx_description
1 polymer ?
#
loop_
_entity_poly.entity_id
_entity_poly.type
_entity_poly.pdbx_seq_one_letter_code
_entity_poly.pdbx_strand_id
1 'polypeptide(L)'
;MQYLSELIWLSLWPVVIYLGYKMIAIPVKTNKENTAVSTMFGKAKYFALISNDRVEIIRNEHAGGKAVATWLKSKNVDTLITSHMGDNPFSVLLEMGIKVYFAGDKRIEINDVLLKYADGDLPLLTLENFNTLIKEDTHDNHSSCKSGNKPSIFI
;
A
#
# COMPACT_ATOMS: atom_id res chain seq x y z
N MET A 1 -18.80 37.86 -16.13
CA MET A 1 -19.12 36.57 -15.56
C MET A 1 -18.03 35.53 -15.72
N GLN A 2 -17.36 35.45 -16.85
CA GLN A 2 -16.24 34.55 -17.02
C GLN A 2 -15.08 34.84 -16.06
N TYR A 3 -14.83 36.09 -15.78
CA TYR A 3 -13.75 36.50 -14.89
C TYR A 3 -13.97 36.09 -13.44
N LEU A 4 -15.20 36.03 -13.01
CA LEU A 4 -15.53 35.61 -11.63
C LEU A 4 -15.28 34.12 -11.45
N SER A 5 -15.57 33.31 -12.43
CA SER A 5 -15.30 31.87 -12.37
C SER A 5 -13.80 31.56 -12.38
N GLU A 6 -13.03 32.35 -13.11
CA GLU A 6 -11.56 32.21 -13.12
C GLU A 6 -10.96 32.61 -11.77
N LEU A 7 -11.46 33.70 -11.18
CA LEU A 7 -11.00 34.14 -9.87
C LEU A 7 -11.34 33.13 -8.78
N ILE A 8 -12.49 32.52 -8.86
CA ILE A 8 -12.88 31.45 -7.92
C ILE A 8 -11.96 30.25 -8.08
N TRP A 9 -11.63 29.88 -9.30
CA TRP A 9 -10.67 28.81 -9.58
C TRP A 9 -9.30 29.09 -8.96
N LEU A 10 -8.79 30.29 -9.13
CA LEU A 10 -7.50 30.69 -8.58
C LEU A 10 -7.51 30.68 -7.06
N SER A 11 -8.58 31.11 -6.44
CA SER A 11 -8.69 31.13 -4.97
C SER A 11 -8.83 29.74 -4.38
N LEU A 12 -9.41 28.79 -5.12
CA LEU A 12 -9.56 27.41 -4.70
C LEU A 12 -8.38 26.53 -5.09
N TRP A 13 -7.47 27.04 -5.91
CA TRP A 13 -6.35 26.27 -6.43
C TRP A 13 -5.52 25.58 -5.35
N PRO A 14 -5.12 26.25 -4.24
CA PRO A 14 -4.36 25.59 -3.18
C PRO A 14 -5.15 24.47 -2.52
N VAL A 15 -6.46 24.62 -2.36
CA VAL A 15 -7.33 23.60 -1.77
C VAL A 15 -7.47 22.42 -2.71
N VAL A 16 -7.63 22.68 -4.00
CA VAL A 16 -7.73 21.63 -5.02
C VAL A 16 -6.42 20.84 -5.12
N ILE A 17 -5.27 21.52 -5.08
CA ILE A 17 -3.97 20.84 -5.04
C ILE A 17 -3.85 20.01 -3.79
N TYR A 18 -4.24 20.53 -2.65
CA TYR A 18 -4.15 19.84 -1.36
C TYR A 18 -5.06 18.63 -1.30
N LEU A 19 -6.29 18.73 -1.82
CA LEU A 19 -7.27 17.65 -1.80
C LEU A 19 -7.14 16.70 -2.98
N GLY A 20 -6.68 17.20 -4.14
CA GLY A 20 -6.63 16.43 -5.38
C GLY A 20 -5.34 15.64 -5.60
N TYR A 21 -4.27 15.99 -4.89
CA TYR A 21 -2.98 15.36 -5.08
C TYR A 21 -2.78 14.23 -4.09
N LYS A 22 -3.53 13.17 -4.25
CA LYS A 22 -3.21 11.93 -3.56
C LYS A 22 -2.43 11.04 -4.50
N MET A 23 -1.22 10.71 -4.10
CA MET A 23 -0.42 9.72 -4.79
C MET A 23 -0.53 8.41 -4.03
N ILE A 24 -1.14 7.42 -4.65
CA ILE A 24 -1.32 6.10 -4.08
C ILE A 24 -0.27 5.17 -4.67
N ALA A 25 0.43 4.45 -3.82
CA ALA A 25 1.36 3.40 -4.24
C ALA A 25 0.79 2.04 -3.91
N ILE A 26 0.94 1.10 -4.82
CA ILE A 26 0.52 -0.29 -4.64
C ILE A 26 1.66 -1.19 -5.11
N PRO A 27 2.24 -2.04 -4.24
CA PRO A 27 3.22 -3.02 -4.69
C PRO A 27 2.52 -4.07 -5.56
N VAL A 28 3.07 -4.32 -6.74
CA VAL A 28 2.44 -5.20 -7.73
C VAL A 28 3.42 -6.25 -8.24
N LYS A 29 2.89 -7.32 -8.79
CA LYS A 29 3.69 -8.48 -9.21
C LYS A 29 4.36 -8.29 -10.56
N THR A 30 3.71 -7.61 -11.47
CA THR A 30 4.20 -7.43 -12.84
C THR A 30 4.03 -5.99 -13.30
N ASN A 31 4.59 -5.66 -14.45
CA ASN A 31 4.45 -4.34 -15.05
C ASN A 31 3.28 -4.24 -16.05
N LYS A 32 2.34 -5.16 -15.98
CA LYS A 32 1.16 -5.15 -16.85
C LYS A 32 0.05 -4.31 -16.25
N GLU A 33 -0.85 -3.85 -17.10
CA GLU A 33 -2.07 -3.21 -16.63
C GLU A 33 -2.88 -4.18 -15.78
N ASN A 34 -3.54 -3.66 -14.77
CA ASN A 34 -4.39 -4.44 -13.87
C ASN A 34 -3.72 -5.69 -13.31
N THR A 35 -2.44 -5.59 -12.99
CA THR A 35 -1.69 -6.68 -12.36
C THR A 35 -2.15 -6.90 -10.91
N ALA A 36 -1.84 -8.07 -10.37
CA ALA A 36 -2.19 -8.38 -8.98
C ALA A 36 -1.28 -7.65 -7.98
N VAL A 37 -1.84 -7.30 -6.83
CA VAL A 37 -1.08 -6.74 -5.72
C VAL A 37 -0.04 -7.77 -5.26
N SER A 38 1.17 -7.31 -4.99
CA SER A 38 2.24 -8.16 -4.48
C SER A 38 1.93 -8.61 -3.06
N THR A 39 2.28 -9.84 -2.74
CA THR A 39 2.06 -10.39 -1.40
C THR A 39 2.96 -9.76 -0.34
N MET A 40 4.14 -9.27 -0.73
CA MET A 40 5.11 -8.70 0.20
C MET A 40 5.57 -7.32 -0.27
N PHE A 41 5.47 -6.35 0.62
CA PHE A 41 5.85 -4.97 0.33
C PHE A 41 7.34 -4.83 -0.02
N GLY A 42 8.21 -5.34 0.82
CA GLY A 42 9.66 -5.16 0.66
C GLY A 42 10.28 -5.98 -0.46
N LYS A 43 9.56 -6.94 -1.01
CA LYS A 43 10.03 -7.82 -2.09
C LYS A 43 9.33 -7.56 -3.42
N ALA A 44 8.48 -6.56 -3.49
CA ALA A 44 7.77 -6.24 -4.72
C ALA A 44 8.75 -5.74 -5.79
N LYS A 45 8.62 -6.28 -6.98
CA LYS A 45 9.48 -5.87 -8.11
C LYS A 45 9.00 -4.58 -8.77
N TYR A 46 7.72 -4.30 -8.68
CA TYR A 46 7.10 -3.15 -9.30
C TYR A 46 6.15 -2.47 -8.33
N PHE A 47 5.95 -1.18 -8.54
CA PHE A 47 4.96 -0.41 -7.81
C PHE A 47 4.08 0.34 -8.80
N ALA A 48 2.78 0.26 -8.61
CA ALA A 48 1.83 1.09 -9.33
C ALA A 48 1.68 2.40 -8.57
N LEU A 49 1.98 3.50 -9.22
CA LEU A 49 1.75 4.85 -8.68
C LEU A 49 0.50 5.40 -9.35
N ILE A 50 -0.48 5.71 -8.54
CA ILE A 50 -1.77 6.20 -9.02
C ILE A 50 -1.95 7.65 -8.58
N SER A 51 -2.07 8.52 -9.55
CA SER A 51 -2.30 9.95 -9.33
C SER A 51 -3.42 10.40 -10.24
N ASN A 52 -4.51 10.89 -9.65
CA ASN A 52 -5.75 11.18 -10.39
C ASN A 52 -6.17 9.93 -11.17
N ASP A 53 -6.36 10.00 -12.47
CA ASP A 53 -6.76 8.86 -13.29
C ASP A 53 -5.57 8.16 -13.96
N ARG A 54 -4.36 8.51 -13.58
CA ARG A 54 -3.17 7.94 -14.17
C ARG A 54 -2.60 6.82 -13.30
N VAL A 55 -2.29 5.70 -13.94
CA VAL A 55 -1.59 4.58 -13.32
C VAL A 55 -0.25 4.44 -14.02
N GLU A 56 0.82 4.60 -13.28
CA GLU A 56 2.18 4.40 -13.77
C GLU A 56 2.82 3.26 -12.99
N ILE A 57 3.32 2.25 -13.71
CA ILE A 57 3.99 1.13 -13.06
C ILE A 57 5.49 1.31 -13.21
N ILE A 58 6.19 1.43 -12.09
CA ILE A 58 7.62 1.63 -12.07
C ILE A 58 8.32 0.45 -11.40
N ARG A 59 9.53 0.21 -11.84
CA ARG A 59 10.35 -0.86 -11.28
C ARG A 59 10.95 -0.43 -9.93
N ASN A 60 10.88 -1.32 -8.97
CA ASN A 60 11.54 -1.12 -7.69
C ASN A 60 12.98 -1.65 -7.77
N GLU A 61 13.93 -0.76 -7.65
CA GLU A 61 15.36 -1.10 -7.65
C GLU A 61 15.96 -1.11 -6.24
N HIS A 62 15.12 -0.92 -5.22
CA HIS A 62 15.54 -0.87 -3.84
C HIS A 62 15.31 -2.20 -3.15
N ALA A 63 16.23 -2.57 -2.28
CA ALA A 63 16.13 -3.79 -1.49
C ALA A 63 15.79 -3.43 -0.05
N GLY A 64 14.78 -4.12 0.49
CA GLY A 64 14.37 -3.96 1.88
C GLY A 64 13.28 -2.90 2.07
N GLY A 65 12.45 -3.13 3.08
CA GLY A 65 11.26 -2.32 3.30
C GLY A 65 11.53 -0.87 3.64
N LYS A 66 12.60 -0.60 4.40
CA LYS A 66 12.96 0.78 4.76
C LYS A 66 13.40 1.60 3.54
N ALA A 67 14.23 1.01 2.69
CA ALA A 67 14.70 1.67 1.48
C ALA A 67 13.53 1.96 0.53
N VAL A 68 12.61 1.02 0.39
CA VAL A 68 11.40 1.19 -0.41
C VAL A 68 10.53 2.31 0.16
N ALA A 69 10.32 2.33 1.47
CA ALA A 69 9.54 3.37 2.13
C ALA A 69 10.11 4.78 1.87
N THR A 70 11.43 4.92 2.02
CA THR A 70 12.11 6.19 1.75
C THR A 70 11.97 6.60 0.29
N TRP A 71 12.12 5.64 -0.62
CA TRP A 71 11.95 5.88 -2.05
C TRP A 71 10.53 6.35 -2.39
N LEU A 72 9.52 5.70 -1.82
CA LEU A 72 8.13 6.10 -2.02
C LEU A 72 7.88 7.52 -1.52
N LYS A 73 8.47 7.88 -0.37
CA LYS A 73 8.37 9.25 0.14
C LYS A 73 8.98 10.26 -0.83
N SER A 74 10.10 9.92 -1.45
CA SER A 74 10.73 10.78 -2.45
C SER A 74 9.87 10.95 -3.70
N LYS A 75 8.94 10.03 -3.96
CA LYS A 75 7.98 10.11 -5.05
C LYS A 75 6.68 10.84 -4.66
N ASN A 76 6.65 11.45 -3.50
CA ASN A 76 5.48 12.16 -2.96
C ASN A 76 4.26 11.26 -2.72
N VAL A 77 4.50 10.00 -2.42
CA VAL A 77 3.43 9.07 -2.05
C VAL A 77 2.91 9.43 -0.67
N ASP A 78 1.61 9.55 -0.53
CA ASP A 78 0.94 9.82 0.74
C ASP A 78 0.07 8.66 1.22
N THR A 79 -0.25 7.72 0.34
CA THR A 79 -1.09 6.57 0.65
C THR A 79 -0.47 5.31 0.04
N LEU A 80 -0.40 4.27 0.84
CA LEU A 80 0.07 2.96 0.40
C LEU A 80 -1.02 1.93 0.62
N ILE A 81 -1.28 1.11 -0.40
CA ILE A 81 -2.18 -0.04 -0.28
C ILE A 81 -1.33 -1.29 -0.47
N THR A 82 -1.24 -2.13 0.55
CA THR A 82 -0.35 -3.29 0.52
C THR A 82 -1.00 -4.49 1.19
N SER A 83 -0.51 -5.67 0.88
CA SER A 83 -0.91 -6.89 1.59
C SER A 83 -0.08 -7.06 2.85
N HIS A 84 1.06 -7.69 2.78
CA HIS A 84 1.90 -7.93 3.97
C HIS A 84 3.13 -7.04 3.97
N MET A 85 3.54 -6.65 5.16
CA MET A 85 4.78 -5.90 5.36
C MET A 85 5.31 -6.14 6.77
N GLY A 86 6.59 -5.88 6.95
CA GLY A 86 7.22 -6.01 8.26
C GLY A 86 6.93 -4.81 9.18
N ASP A 87 7.23 -4.97 10.45
CA ASP A 87 7.06 -3.93 11.46
C ASP A 87 7.92 -2.70 11.17
N ASN A 88 9.17 -2.92 10.76
CA ASN A 88 10.11 -1.83 10.53
C ASN A 88 9.68 -0.90 9.39
N PRO A 89 9.37 -1.40 8.20
CA PRO A 89 8.88 -0.51 7.14
C PRO A 89 7.56 0.16 7.50
N PHE A 90 6.68 -0.52 8.22
CA PHE A 90 5.43 0.09 8.67
C PHE A 90 5.68 1.29 9.58
N SER A 91 6.58 1.15 10.57
CA SER A 91 6.95 2.24 11.47
C SER A 91 7.53 3.42 10.70
N VAL A 92 8.41 3.16 9.73
CA VAL A 92 9.01 4.21 8.90
C VAL A 92 7.94 4.95 8.09
N LEU A 93 7.00 4.22 7.51
CA LEU A 93 5.90 4.82 6.73
C LEU A 93 5.02 5.71 7.61
N LEU A 94 4.71 5.27 8.82
CA LEU A 94 3.92 6.07 9.76
C LEU A 94 4.66 7.35 10.17
N GLU A 95 5.95 7.26 10.43
CA GLU A 95 6.78 8.43 10.76
C GLU A 95 6.81 9.44 9.62
N MET A 96 6.77 8.97 8.40
CA MET A 96 6.74 9.83 7.20
C MET A 96 5.37 10.40 6.89
N GLY A 97 4.34 10.02 7.65
CA GLY A 97 2.98 10.48 7.41
C GLY A 97 2.26 9.79 6.26
N ILE A 98 2.74 8.63 5.85
CA ILE A 98 2.11 7.84 4.80
C ILE A 98 1.04 6.94 5.43
N LYS A 99 -0.18 7.03 4.92
CA LYS A 99 -1.28 6.18 5.35
C LYS A 99 -1.17 4.83 4.66
N VAL A 100 -1.29 3.76 5.43
CA VAL A 100 -1.17 2.39 4.92
C VAL A 100 -2.51 1.69 5.08
N TYR A 101 -3.02 1.16 3.97
CA TYR A 101 -4.26 0.39 3.94
C TYR A 101 -3.95 -1.07 3.63
N PHE A 102 -4.67 -1.96 4.27
CA PHE A 102 -4.47 -3.39 4.11
C PHE A 102 -5.40 -3.94 3.01
N ALA A 103 -4.79 -4.51 1.98
CA ALA A 103 -5.52 -5.08 0.83
C ALA A 103 -6.01 -6.51 1.08
N GLY A 104 -5.67 -7.11 2.21
CA GLY A 104 -5.99 -8.49 2.50
C GLY A 104 -4.90 -9.45 2.05
N ASP A 105 -5.10 -10.73 2.32
CA ASP A 105 -4.16 -11.80 2.00
C ASP A 105 -4.48 -12.51 0.68
N LYS A 106 -5.68 -12.32 0.16
CA LYS A 106 -6.12 -12.95 -1.08
C LYS A 106 -5.59 -12.20 -2.29
N ARG A 107 -5.46 -12.93 -3.39
CA ARG A 107 -5.09 -12.31 -4.67
C ARG A 107 -6.15 -11.27 -5.06
N ILE A 108 -5.70 -10.06 -5.31
CA ILE A 108 -6.54 -8.96 -5.76
C ILE A 108 -5.78 -8.14 -6.80
N GLU A 109 -6.47 -7.65 -7.80
CA GLU A 109 -5.89 -6.86 -8.87
C GLU A 109 -6.07 -5.37 -8.61
N ILE A 110 -5.29 -4.54 -9.32
CA ILE A 110 -5.27 -3.09 -9.09
C ILE A 110 -6.67 -2.48 -9.16
N ASN A 111 -7.43 -2.82 -10.19
CA ASN A 111 -8.76 -2.23 -10.38
C ASN A 111 -9.69 -2.57 -9.23
N ASP A 112 -9.66 -3.80 -8.76
CA ASP A 112 -10.51 -4.25 -7.66
C ASP A 112 -10.11 -3.61 -6.33
N VAL A 113 -8.81 -3.51 -6.06
CA VAL A 113 -8.34 -2.90 -4.82
C VAL A 113 -8.63 -1.40 -4.80
N LEU A 114 -8.55 -0.74 -5.95
CA LEU A 114 -8.90 0.69 -6.03
C LEU A 114 -10.39 0.93 -5.82
N LEU A 115 -11.24 0.04 -6.32
CA LEU A 115 -12.67 0.11 -6.06
C LEU A 115 -12.97 -0.05 -4.57
N LYS A 116 -12.34 -1.02 -3.92
CA LYS A 116 -12.48 -1.20 -2.47
C LYS A 116 -11.98 0.00 -1.69
N TYR A 117 -10.88 0.58 -2.12
CA TYR A 117 -10.35 1.77 -1.48
C TYR A 117 -11.32 2.94 -1.61
N ALA A 118 -11.88 3.15 -2.79
CA ALA A 118 -12.85 4.22 -3.04
C ALA A 118 -14.14 4.03 -2.22
N ASP A 119 -14.57 2.79 -2.03
CA ASP A 119 -15.76 2.46 -1.24
C ASP A 119 -15.49 2.50 0.27
N GLY A 120 -14.24 2.67 0.71
CA GLY A 120 -13.89 2.65 2.12
C GLY A 120 -13.84 1.26 2.74
N ASP A 121 -13.73 0.22 1.92
CA ASP A 121 -13.74 -1.17 2.39
C ASP A 121 -12.37 -1.67 2.84
N LEU A 122 -11.31 -0.91 2.62
CA LEU A 122 -9.97 -1.30 3.06
C LEU A 122 -9.68 -0.76 4.45
N PRO A 123 -9.26 -1.61 5.40
CA PRO A 123 -8.91 -1.13 6.73
C PRO A 123 -7.61 -0.33 6.71
N LEU A 124 -7.61 0.80 7.41
CA LEU A 124 -6.41 1.59 7.65
C LEU A 124 -5.58 0.89 8.72
N LEU A 125 -4.32 0.64 8.41
CA LEU A 125 -3.41 0.04 9.38
C LEU A 125 -2.94 1.09 10.38
N THR A 126 -3.09 0.74 11.66
CA THR A 126 -2.63 1.52 12.79
C THR A 126 -1.70 0.67 13.64
N LEU A 127 -1.02 1.29 14.61
CA LEU A 127 -0.19 0.53 15.55
C LEU A 127 -1.02 -0.47 16.34
N GLU A 128 -2.29 -0.20 16.55
CA GLU A 128 -3.18 -1.07 17.31
C GLU A 128 -3.62 -2.31 16.52
N ASN A 129 -3.98 -2.14 15.23
CA ASN A 129 -4.54 -3.23 14.46
C ASN A 129 -3.51 -3.95 13.56
N PHE A 130 -2.30 -3.42 13.44
CA PHE A 130 -1.27 -3.99 12.58
C PHE A 130 -0.98 -5.46 12.92
N ASN A 131 -0.81 -5.73 14.20
CA ASN A 131 -0.51 -7.09 14.67
C ASN A 131 -1.69 -8.04 14.42
N THR A 132 -2.91 -7.55 14.58
CA THR A 132 -4.09 -8.36 14.36
C THR A 132 -4.29 -8.69 12.89
N LEU A 133 -4.19 -7.69 12.02
CA LEU A 133 -4.47 -7.88 10.60
C LEU A 133 -3.34 -8.58 9.84
N ILE A 134 -2.10 -8.31 10.20
CA ILE A 134 -0.94 -8.82 9.45
C ILE A 134 -0.35 -10.08 10.08
N LYS A 135 -0.26 -10.14 11.41
CA LYS A 135 0.36 -11.28 12.08
C LYS A 135 -0.56 -12.49 12.24
N GLU A 136 -1.84 -12.32 12.23
CA GLU A 136 -2.74 -13.48 12.26
C GLU A 136 -2.52 -14.38 11.05
N ASP A 137 -2.31 -13.79 9.89
CA ASP A 137 -2.07 -14.54 8.66
C ASP A 137 -0.72 -15.27 8.67
N THR A 138 0.28 -14.72 9.34
CA THR A 138 1.56 -15.40 9.50
C THR A 138 1.52 -16.48 10.58
N HIS A 139 0.59 -16.35 11.53
CA HIS A 139 0.46 -17.32 12.61
C HIS A 139 -0.14 -18.64 12.13
N ASP A 140 -1.08 -18.58 11.21
CA ASP A 140 -1.70 -19.78 10.67
C ASP A 140 -0.70 -20.62 9.85
N ASN A 141 0.15 -19.94 9.08
CA ASN A 141 1.20 -20.63 8.35
C ASN A 141 2.29 -21.19 9.28
N HIS A 142 2.51 -20.52 10.41
CA HIS A 142 3.52 -20.95 11.37
C HIS A 142 3.03 -22.11 12.24
N SER A 143 1.74 -22.12 12.57
CA SER A 143 1.17 -23.20 13.36
C SER A 143 1.09 -24.52 12.57
N SER A 144 0.86 -24.46 11.28
CA SER A 144 0.86 -25.65 10.46
C SER A 144 2.27 -26.27 10.32
N CYS A 145 3.29 -25.45 10.27
CA CYS A 145 4.67 -25.94 10.28
C CYS A 145 5.07 -26.54 11.62
N LYS A 146 4.60 -25.97 12.72
CA LYS A 146 4.90 -26.48 14.04
C LYS A 146 4.21 -27.81 14.32
N SER A 147 3.01 -28.00 13.86
CA SER A 147 2.29 -29.25 14.06
C SER A 147 2.89 -30.40 13.26
N GLY A 148 3.53 -30.10 12.15
CA GLY A 148 4.23 -31.11 11.38
C GLY A 148 5.53 -31.59 12.01
N ASN A 149 6.18 -30.77 12.80
CA ASN A 149 7.46 -31.11 13.40
C ASN A 149 7.34 -31.81 14.75
N LYS A 150 6.30 -31.48 15.50
CA LYS A 150 6.17 -32.00 16.86
C LYS A 150 6.01 -33.53 16.95
N PRO A 151 5.22 -34.19 16.13
CA PRO A 151 5.07 -35.61 16.24
C PRO A 151 6.33 -36.40 15.96
N SER A 152 7.18 -35.93 15.12
CA SER A 152 8.40 -36.60 14.73
C SER A 152 9.51 -36.48 15.79
N ILE A 153 9.45 -35.48 16.64
CA ILE A 153 10.51 -35.21 17.62
C ILE A 153 10.35 -36.12 18.85
N PHE A 154 9.16 -36.50 19.20
CA PHE A 154 8.91 -37.27 20.40
C PHE A 154 8.97 -38.79 20.22
N ILE A 155 9.19 -39.21 19.01
CA ILE A 155 9.34 -40.62 18.70
C ILE A 155 10.80 -40.98 18.56
#